data_c7d4d9e198d0d05add6772548979d8cf
#
_entry.id   c7d4d9e198d0d05add6772548979d8cf
#
_cell.length_a   1.000
_cell.length_b   1.000
_cell.length_c   1.000
_cell.angle_alpha   90.00
_cell.angle_beta   90.00
_cell.angle_gamma   90.00
#
_symmetry.space_group_name_H-M   'P 1'
#
loop_
_entity.id
_entity.type
_entity.pdbx_description
1 polymer ?
#
loop_
_entity_poly.entity_id
_entity_poly.type
_entity_poly.pdbx_seq_one_letter_code
_entity_poly.pdbx_strand_id
1 'polypeptide(L)'
;GIMEGDMAYIIKMGLLLIVMAMLALAFGAKAGQLGAIASSGYAKNLRHDIFYRIQEFSFGNIDHFSTSSLVTRMTTDITNVQMAYMFTIRLLARAPIMIVLSLIMTMTISMPIAIVMMIVAPVLGIALILIAKMAHPHFVQVFDEYDVLNNTVQENVNAARVVKAYVRGDHEVEKFDKVSAKVFKLFTKAEKIVAWNSPIMQFAVYTVVIVMVLIGGESIIGGTMQTGELTSVIVYALQILMSLMMVTFVFTMIMIAEASTDRITEVLEEVPEMQDKTDAVKEVANGDIDFEHVNFSYAGEGGNLSLKDVDLHIKSGQIVGIIGGTGSAKSTLVQLIPRLYDVTDGCVKVGGVDVRDYNLEALRDQVSMVLQKNVLFTGSIYENVRWGDENASDEEVQRVCKLAQADSFIQEFPNGYNTMIVEGGNNVSGGQKQRLCIARALLKKPKILILDDSTSAVDTRTDALIRQAFREEIPDTTKIIIAQRISSVEDADVIVVMDNGEINGVGTSEELLKTNAIYREVYESQVKGGADDE
;
A
#
# COMPACT_ATOMS: atom_id res chain seq x y z
N GLY A 1 16.60 -34.57 53.13
CA GLY A 1 15.35 -35.36 53.09
C GLY A 1 15.54 -36.74 52.48
N ILE A 2 15.99 -36.85 51.19
CA ILE A 2 16.16 -38.14 50.49
C ILE A 2 17.25 -38.97 51.16
N MET A 3 18.39 -38.40 51.55
CA MET A 3 19.48 -39.10 52.22
C MET A 3 19.16 -39.46 53.67
N GLU A 4 18.25 -38.74 54.32
CA GLU A 4 17.82 -38.96 55.71
C GLU A 4 16.56 -39.81 55.78
N GLY A 5 15.95 -40.17 54.66
CA GLY A 5 14.73 -40.98 54.58
C GLY A 5 13.46 -40.29 55.10
N ASP A 6 13.47 -38.95 55.22
CA ASP A 6 12.33 -38.19 55.73
C ASP A 6 11.25 -38.01 54.63
N MET A 7 10.30 -38.93 54.58
CA MET A 7 9.19 -38.93 53.64
C MET A 7 8.25 -37.73 53.80
N ALA A 8 8.08 -37.20 55.04
CA ALA A 8 7.22 -36.06 55.26
C ALA A 8 7.79 -34.78 54.65
N TYR A 9 9.11 -34.60 54.74
CA TYR A 9 9.84 -33.49 54.11
C TYR A 9 9.78 -33.58 52.58
N ILE A 10 9.95 -34.79 51.98
CA ILE A 10 9.88 -35.01 50.53
C ILE A 10 8.49 -34.66 49.99
N ILE A 11 7.41 -35.12 50.70
CA ILE A 11 6.03 -34.82 50.28
C ILE A 11 5.74 -33.31 50.37
N LYS A 12 6.19 -32.65 51.47
CA LYS A 12 6.02 -31.20 51.65
C LYS A 12 6.71 -30.41 50.53
N MET A 13 7.95 -30.77 50.20
CA MET A 13 8.67 -30.12 49.09
C MET A 13 8.06 -30.43 47.72
N GLY A 14 7.58 -31.63 47.51
CA GLY A 14 6.86 -32.00 46.28
C GLY A 14 5.59 -31.17 46.07
N LEU A 15 4.80 -31.01 47.15
CA LEU A 15 3.60 -30.15 47.11
C LEU A 15 3.96 -28.67 46.85
N LEU A 16 5.02 -28.16 47.48
CA LEU A 16 5.52 -26.80 47.22
C LEU A 16 5.91 -26.61 45.75
N LEU A 17 6.64 -27.57 45.15
CA LEU A 17 7.02 -27.54 43.75
C LEU A 17 5.81 -27.57 42.81
N ILE A 18 4.77 -28.35 43.12
CA ILE A 18 3.52 -28.36 42.35
C ILE A 18 2.84 -26.99 42.41
N VAL A 19 2.74 -26.37 43.59
CA VAL A 19 2.16 -25.02 43.73
C VAL A 19 2.96 -23.99 42.93
N MET A 20 4.30 -24.03 43.00
CA MET A 20 5.17 -23.14 42.22
C MET A 20 5.00 -23.35 40.73
N ALA A 21 4.89 -24.61 40.27
CA ALA A 21 4.63 -24.93 38.86
C ALA A 21 3.27 -24.40 38.38
N MET A 22 2.22 -24.53 39.22
CA MET A 22 0.88 -23.97 38.94
C MET A 22 0.91 -22.44 38.82
N LEU A 23 1.61 -21.77 39.74
CA LEU A 23 1.80 -20.32 39.66
C LEU A 23 2.57 -19.91 38.40
N ALA A 24 3.65 -20.60 38.09
CA ALA A 24 4.43 -20.33 36.87
C ALA A 24 3.59 -20.53 35.60
N LEU A 25 2.74 -21.57 35.57
CA LEU A 25 1.79 -21.80 34.48
C LEU A 25 0.79 -20.64 34.36
N ALA A 26 0.17 -20.24 35.48
CA ALA A 26 -0.81 -19.15 35.48
C ALA A 26 -0.22 -17.82 35.02
N PHE A 27 0.95 -17.45 35.55
CA PHE A 27 1.65 -16.22 35.14
C PHE A 27 2.13 -16.29 33.69
N GLY A 28 2.65 -17.43 33.24
CA GLY A 28 3.09 -17.65 31.88
C GLY A 28 1.93 -17.54 30.85
N ALA A 29 0.77 -18.14 31.18
CA ALA A 29 -0.43 -18.03 30.38
C ALA A 29 -0.95 -16.59 30.29
N LYS A 30 -1.00 -15.88 31.45
CA LYS A 30 -1.39 -14.46 31.49
C LYS A 30 -0.42 -13.57 30.72
N ALA A 31 0.87 -13.75 30.85
CA ALA A 31 1.87 -13.01 30.10
C ALA A 31 1.72 -13.26 28.58
N GLY A 32 1.42 -14.50 28.20
CA GLY A 32 1.12 -14.85 26.81
C GLY A 32 -0.12 -14.14 26.27
N GLN A 33 -1.21 -14.17 27.03
CA GLN A 33 -2.46 -13.49 26.66
C GLN A 33 -2.28 -11.97 26.53
N LEU A 34 -1.67 -11.32 27.53
CA LEU A 34 -1.43 -9.88 27.51
C LEU A 34 -0.49 -9.47 26.40
N GLY A 35 0.56 -10.25 26.13
CA GLY A 35 1.47 -10.01 25.01
C GLY A 35 0.77 -10.12 23.64
N ALA A 36 -0.12 -11.09 23.46
CA ALA A 36 -0.91 -11.23 22.25
C ALA A 36 -1.89 -10.06 22.06
N ILE A 37 -2.60 -9.66 23.12
CA ILE A 37 -3.52 -8.51 23.09
C ILE A 37 -2.76 -7.21 22.74
N ALA A 38 -1.62 -6.97 23.41
CA ALA A 38 -0.82 -5.78 23.19
C ALA A 38 -0.28 -5.71 21.76
N SER A 39 0.30 -6.81 21.24
CA SER A 39 0.86 -6.84 19.89
C SER A 39 -0.22 -6.74 18.80
N SER A 40 -1.36 -7.40 18.98
CA SER A 40 -2.48 -7.30 18.03
C SER A 40 -3.14 -5.93 18.07
N GLY A 41 -3.27 -5.33 19.26
CA GLY A 41 -3.78 -3.96 19.43
C GLY A 41 -2.86 -2.93 18.78
N TYR A 42 -1.55 -3.08 18.96
CA TYR A 42 -0.54 -2.24 18.29
C TYR A 42 -0.67 -2.33 16.76
N ALA A 43 -0.70 -3.54 16.20
CA ALA A 43 -0.84 -3.74 14.76
C ALA A 43 -2.18 -3.22 14.21
N LYS A 44 -3.29 -3.34 15.00
CA LYS A 44 -4.59 -2.75 14.62
C LYS A 44 -4.49 -1.23 14.50
N ASN A 45 -3.92 -0.57 15.52
CA ASN A 45 -3.79 0.89 15.51
C ASN A 45 -2.89 1.35 14.38
N LEU A 46 -1.76 0.67 14.16
CA LEU A 46 -0.84 1.01 13.08
C LEU A 46 -1.49 0.88 11.69
N ARG A 47 -2.31 -0.18 11.45
CA ARG A 47 -3.10 -0.31 10.22
C ARG A 47 -4.11 0.82 10.07
N HIS A 48 -4.77 1.18 11.15
CA HIS A 48 -5.70 2.30 11.17
C HIS A 48 -5.00 3.60 10.77
N ASP A 49 -3.89 3.92 11.43
CA ASP A 49 -3.19 5.19 11.23
C ASP A 49 -2.64 5.30 9.80
N ILE A 50 -2.03 4.22 9.26
CA ILE A 50 -1.57 4.17 7.87
C ILE A 50 -2.74 4.33 6.89
N PHE A 51 -3.86 3.61 7.12
CA PHE A 51 -5.02 3.70 6.24
C PHE A 51 -5.61 5.10 6.20
N TYR A 52 -5.75 5.74 7.36
CA TYR A 52 -6.21 7.13 7.45
C TYR A 52 -5.26 8.09 6.75
N ARG A 53 -3.95 7.92 6.95
CA ARG A 53 -2.94 8.75 6.29
C ARG A 53 -3.01 8.62 4.76
N ILE A 54 -3.17 7.41 4.24
CA ILE A 54 -3.35 7.18 2.79
C ILE A 54 -4.62 7.88 2.26
N GLN A 55 -5.70 7.95 3.04
CA GLN A 55 -6.91 8.68 2.61
C GLN A 55 -6.71 10.20 2.53
N GLU A 56 -5.75 10.75 3.29
CA GLU A 56 -5.39 12.17 3.24
C GLU A 56 -4.44 12.52 2.07
N PHE A 57 -3.85 11.53 1.40
CA PHE A 57 -2.89 11.74 0.33
C PHE A 57 -3.50 12.42 -0.88
N SER A 58 -2.76 13.35 -1.47
CA SER A 58 -3.02 13.91 -2.79
C SER A 58 -2.67 12.89 -3.90
N PHE A 59 -3.03 13.20 -5.14
CA PHE A 59 -2.63 12.39 -6.29
C PHE A 59 -1.10 12.35 -6.42
N GLY A 60 -0.39 13.47 -6.18
CA GLY A 60 1.07 13.51 -6.19
C GLY A 60 1.70 12.56 -5.16
N ASN A 61 1.18 12.53 -3.91
CA ASN A 61 1.64 11.58 -2.91
C ASN A 61 1.36 10.12 -3.34
N ILE A 62 0.17 9.82 -3.94
CA ILE A 62 -0.16 8.47 -4.42
C ILE A 62 0.74 8.05 -5.58
N ASP A 63 1.12 8.96 -6.46
CA ASP A 63 2.04 8.69 -7.56
C ASP A 63 3.47 8.39 -7.07
N HIS A 64 3.88 8.98 -5.94
CA HIS A 64 5.16 8.68 -5.28
C HIS A 64 5.21 7.24 -4.73
N PHE A 65 4.08 6.71 -4.22
CA PHE A 65 3.97 5.36 -3.72
C PHE A 65 3.27 4.44 -4.71
N SER A 66 3.88 3.32 -5.08
CA SER A 66 3.13 2.31 -5.85
C SER A 66 2.04 1.66 -4.97
N THR A 67 0.88 1.35 -5.56
CA THR A 67 -0.23 0.68 -4.86
C THR A 67 0.20 -0.64 -4.22
N SER A 68 1.05 -1.43 -4.90
CA SER A 68 1.59 -2.69 -4.37
C SER A 68 2.46 -2.47 -3.14
N SER A 69 3.26 -1.39 -3.13
CA SER A 69 4.08 -1.00 -1.97
C SER A 69 3.21 -0.65 -0.76
N LEU A 70 2.17 0.16 -0.94
CA LEU A 70 1.24 0.53 0.14
C LEU A 70 0.53 -0.71 0.72
N VAL A 71 0.09 -1.64 -0.12
CA VAL A 71 -0.52 -2.92 0.33
C VAL A 71 0.49 -3.74 1.14
N THR A 72 1.75 -3.85 0.70
CA THR A 72 2.80 -4.58 1.41
C THR A 72 3.07 -3.96 2.77
N ARG A 73 3.12 -2.63 2.87
CA ARG A 73 3.30 -1.89 4.14
C ARG A 73 2.16 -2.18 5.12
N MET A 74 0.92 -2.20 4.65
CA MET A 74 -0.27 -2.49 5.49
C MET A 74 -0.40 -3.95 5.90
N THR A 75 0.23 -4.88 5.21
CA THR A 75 0.12 -6.33 5.45
C THR A 75 1.40 -6.91 6.05
N THR A 76 2.40 -7.10 5.22
CA THR A 76 3.65 -7.79 5.59
C THR A 76 4.49 -6.99 6.58
N ASP A 77 4.70 -5.69 6.32
CA ASP A 77 5.55 -4.86 7.18
C ASP A 77 4.96 -4.70 8.58
N ILE A 78 3.66 -4.44 8.68
CA ILE A 78 2.99 -4.40 10.00
C ILE A 78 3.08 -5.75 10.71
N THR A 79 3.02 -6.87 9.98
CA THR A 79 3.14 -8.20 10.59
C THR A 79 4.55 -8.43 11.14
N ASN A 80 5.59 -8.00 10.43
CA ASN A 80 6.97 -8.07 10.90
C ASN A 80 7.17 -7.25 12.17
N VAL A 81 6.69 -6.02 12.20
CA VAL A 81 6.76 -5.13 13.37
C VAL A 81 5.94 -5.68 14.54
N GLN A 82 4.74 -6.23 14.29
CA GLN A 82 3.92 -6.90 15.29
C GLN A 82 4.66 -8.08 15.95
N MET A 83 5.31 -8.91 15.14
CA MET A 83 6.08 -10.05 15.61
C MET A 83 7.28 -9.60 16.46
N ALA A 84 8.05 -8.64 15.98
CA ALA A 84 9.18 -8.09 16.71
C ALA A 84 8.72 -7.49 18.07
N TYR A 85 7.64 -6.72 18.09
CA TYR A 85 7.05 -6.16 19.29
C TYR A 85 6.63 -7.27 20.27
N MET A 86 5.91 -8.29 19.80
CA MET A 86 5.46 -9.42 20.62
C MET A 86 6.65 -10.16 21.26
N PHE A 87 7.69 -10.46 20.49
CA PHE A 87 8.86 -11.17 21.03
C PHE A 87 9.68 -10.30 21.96
N THR A 88 9.81 -9.01 21.67
CA THR A 88 10.51 -8.05 22.53
C THR A 88 9.88 -7.99 23.91
N ILE A 89 8.57 -7.76 24.04
CA ILE A 89 7.92 -7.65 25.34
C ILE A 89 7.90 -8.97 26.13
N ARG A 90 7.90 -10.12 25.46
CA ARG A 90 7.83 -11.43 26.12
C ARG A 90 9.20 -12.01 26.46
N LEU A 91 10.15 -11.91 25.53
CA LEU A 91 11.44 -12.60 25.65
C LEU A 91 12.55 -11.68 26.13
N LEU A 92 12.60 -10.43 25.65
CA LEU A 92 13.66 -9.49 26.05
C LEU A 92 13.57 -9.10 27.51
N ALA A 93 12.37 -8.99 28.07
CA ALA A 93 12.20 -8.75 29.52
C ALA A 93 12.57 -10.00 30.36
N ARG A 94 12.23 -11.20 29.87
CA ARG A 94 12.45 -12.44 30.59
C ARG A 94 13.93 -12.89 30.61
N ALA A 95 14.62 -12.79 29.46
CA ALA A 95 15.95 -13.36 29.31
C ALA A 95 16.99 -12.74 30.23
N PRO A 96 17.14 -11.41 30.42
CA PRO A 96 18.07 -10.82 31.37
C PRO A 96 17.78 -11.21 32.81
N ILE A 97 16.48 -11.24 33.18
CA ILE A 97 16.08 -11.65 34.56
C ILE A 97 16.52 -13.08 34.83
N MET A 98 16.32 -13.99 33.88
CA MET A 98 16.72 -15.39 34.00
C MET A 98 18.25 -15.55 34.09
N ILE A 99 19.01 -14.78 33.33
CA ILE A 99 20.48 -14.78 33.38
C ILE A 99 20.94 -14.33 34.78
N VAL A 100 20.42 -13.18 35.25
CA VAL A 100 20.81 -12.61 36.55
C VAL A 100 20.44 -13.54 37.70
N LEU A 101 19.20 -14.04 37.76
CA LEU A 101 18.74 -14.95 38.82
C LEU A 101 19.52 -16.27 38.80
N SER A 102 19.74 -16.89 37.63
CA SER A 102 20.51 -18.12 37.54
C SER A 102 21.97 -17.91 37.96
N LEU A 103 22.56 -16.76 37.67
CA LEU A 103 23.91 -16.41 38.11
C LEU A 103 23.97 -16.21 39.62
N ILE A 104 23.04 -15.47 40.20
CA ILE A 104 22.93 -15.28 41.68
C ILE A 104 22.78 -16.64 42.38
N MET A 105 21.89 -17.51 41.89
CA MET A 105 21.69 -18.83 42.46
C MET A 105 22.94 -19.71 42.35
N THR A 106 23.68 -19.62 41.23
CA THR A 106 24.97 -20.31 41.09
C THR A 106 26.00 -19.76 42.07
N MET A 107 26.03 -18.44 42.32
CA MET A 107 26.96 -17.83 43.30
C MET A 107 26.69 -18.30 44.74
N THR A 108 25.43 -18.52 45.11
CA THR A 108 25.08 -19.02 46.44
C THR A 108 25.51 -20.47 46.69
N ILE A 109 25.66 -21.25 45.61
CA ILE A 109 26.07 -22.67 45.70
C ILE A 109 27.61 -22.82 45.54
N SER A 110 28.18 -22.20 44.49
CA SER A 110 29.60 -22.31 44.20
C SER A 110 30.14 -21.09 43.48
N MET A 111 30.96 -20.30 44.20
CA MET A 111 31.59 -19.11 43.60
C MET A 111 32.56 -19.44 42.44
N PRO A 112 33.39 -20.51 42.51
CA PRO A 112 34.24 -20.88 41.36
C PRO A 112 33.46 -21.17 40.09
N ILE A 113 32.31 -21.86 40.19
CA ILE A 113 31.48 -22.16 39.02
C ILE A 113 30.79 -20.89 38.49
N ALA A 114 30.32 -20.01 39.40
CA ALA A 114 29.72 -18.72 39.01
C ALA A 114 30.72 -17.85 38.23
N ILE A 115 31.99 -17.82 38.58
CA ILE A 115 33.03 -17.10 37.86
C ILE A 115 33.19 -17.65 36.43
N VAL A 116 33.15 -18.96 36.25
CA VAL A 116 33.19 -19.60 34.91
C VAL A 116 31.99 -19.10 34.09
N MET A 117 30.79 -19.06 34.66
CA MET A 117 29.60 -18.58 34.00
C MET A 117 29.68 -17.08 33.66
N MET A 118 30.21 -16.25 34.56
CA MET A 118 30.44 -14.81 34.29
C MET A 118 31.41 -14.54 33.15
N ILE A 119 32.32 -15.49 32.85
CA ILE A 119 33.25 -15.38 31.71
C ILE A 119 32.59 -15.94 30.44
N VAL A 120 32.02 -17.13 30.50
CA VAL A 120 31.47 -17.83 29.32
C VAL A 120 30.25 -17.13 28.73
N ALA A 121 29.35 -16.63 29.58
CA ALA A 121 28.11 -16.01 29.09
C ALA A 121 28.36 -14.74 28.24
N PRO A 122 29.21 -13.76 28.65
CA PRO A 122 29.56 -12.63 27.79
C PRO A 122 30.34 -13.03 26.52
N VAL A 123 31.29 -13.98 26.64
CA VAL A 123 32.06 -14.45 25.47
C VAL A 123 31.12 -15.04 24.42
N LEU A 124 30.20 -15.90 24.85
CA LEU A 124 29.21 -16.49 23.96
C LEU A 124 28.25 -15.42 23.40
N GLY A 125 27.78 -14.49 24.25
CA GLY A 125 26.93 -13.38 23.79
C GLY A 125 27.60 -12.54 22.71
N ILE A 126 28.88 -12.20 22.87
CA ILE A 126 29.67 -11.48 21.86
C ILE A 126 29.78 -12.31 20.58
N ALA A 127 30.07 -13.61 20.68
CA ALA A 127 30.18 -14.48 19.51
C ALA A 127 28.86 -14.53 18.71
N LEU A 128 27.72 -14.66 19.38
CA LEU A 128 26.41 -14.69 18.76
C LEU A 128 26.05 -13.34 18.10
N ILE A 129 26.37 -12.22 18.75
CA ILE A 129 26.17 -10.87 18.18
C ILE A 129 27.05 -10.67 16.95
N LEU A 130 28.29 -11.15 16.96
CA LEU A 130 29.22 -11.08 15.81
C LEU A 130 28.66 -11.87 14.61
N ILE A 131 28.15 -13.10 14.86
CA ILE A 131 27.50 -13.90 13.81
C ILE A 131 26.31 -13.14 13.21
N ALA A 132 25.44 -12.56 14.06
CA ALA A 132 24.29 -11.78 13.61
C ALA A 132 24.70 -10.58 12.77
N LYS A 133 25.71 -9.80 13.21
CA LYS A 133 26.26 -8.67 12.45
C LYS A 133 26.89 -9.09 11.12
N MET A 134 27.55 -10.22 11.06
CA MET A 134 28.14 -10.73 9.81
C MET A 134 27.08 -11.26 8.84
N ALA A 135 25.99 -11.83 9.34
CA ALA A 135 24.90 -12.35 8.51
C ALA A 135 24.01 -11.24 7.95
N HIS A 136 23.78 -10.15 8.70
CA HIS A 136 22.89 -9.06 8.35
C HIS A 136 23.07 -8.50 6.93
N PRO A 137 24.27 -8.04 6.48
CA PRO A 137 24.41 -7.45 5.16
C PRO A 137 24.14 -8.45 4.03
N HIS A 138 24.29 -9.75 4.30
CA HIS A 138 23.95 -10.78 3.33
C HIS A 138 22.46 -11.03 3.24
N PHE A 139 21.72 -10.94 4.36
CA PHE A 139 20.26 -11.01 4.35
C PHE A 139 19.64 -9.81 3.64
N VAL A 140 20.17 -8.60 3.81
CA VAL A 140 19.73 -7.42 3.06
C VAL A 140 19.84 -7.69 1.55
N GLN A 141 20.99 -8.17 1.07
CA GLN A 141 21.17 -8.54 -0.35
C GLN A 141 20.20 -9.65 -0.81
N VAL A 142 19.85 -10.59 0.07
CA VAL A 142 18.86 -11.63 -0.23
C VAL A 142 17.48 -11.00 -0.42
N PHE A 143 17.07 -10.08 0.45
CA PHE A 143 15.76 -9.41 0.32
C PHE A 143 15.66 -8.57 -0.94
N ASP A 144 16.70 -7.80 -1.28
CA ASP A 144 16.76 -7.05 -2.53
C ASP A 144 16.56 -7.97 -3.76
N GLU A 145 17.19 -9.14 -3.74
CA GLU A 145 17.06 -10.09 -4.84
C GLU A 145 15.72 -10.84 -4.84
N TYR A 146 15.09 -11.01 -3.68
CA TYR A 146 13.71 -11.50 -3.58
C TYR A 146 12.72 -10.53 -4.23
N ASP A 147 12.94 -9.22 -4.11
CA ASP A 147 12.10 -8.23 -4.78
C ASP A 147 12.23 -8.34 -6.31
N VAL A 148 13.46 -8.57 -6.83
CA VAL A 148 13.66 -8.86 -8.26
C VAL A 148 12.95 -10.14 -8.68
N LEU A 149 13.00 -11.20 -7.85
CA LEU A 149 12.30 -12.46 -8.10
C LEU A 149 10.78 -12.26 -8.14
N ASN A 150 10.23 -11.56 -7.16
CA ASN A 150 8.80 -11.28 -7.07
C ASN A 150 8.33 -10.46 -8.27
N ASN A 151 9.07 -9.42 -8.65
CA ASN A 151 8.77 -8.63 -9.84
C ASN A 151 8.79 -9.47 -11.12
N THR A 152 9.78 -10.37 -11.26
CA THR A 152 9.87 -11.28 -12.41
C THR A 152 8.66 -12.23 -12.48
N VAL A 153 8.24 -12.78 -11.35
CA VAL A 153 7.04 -13.64 -11.27
C VAL A 153 5.78 -12.85 -11.59
N GLN A 154 5.62 -11.65 -11.01
CA GLN A 154 4.45 -10.80 -11.23
C GLN A 154 4.34 -10.35 -12.69
N GLU A 155 5.45 -9.95 -13.31
CA GLU A 155 5.53 -9.60 -14.73
C GLU A 155 5.07 -10.80 -15.59
N ASN A 156 5.60 -11.98 -15.33
CA ASN A 156 5.26 -13.19 -16.08
C ASN A 156 3.79 -13.60 -15.92
N VAL A 157 3.25 -13.55 -14.71
CA VAL A 157 1.82 -13.86 -14.45
C VAL A 157 0.91 -12.86 -15.15
N ASN A 158 1.21 -11.57 -15.08
CA ASN A 158 0.45 -10.52 -15.76
C ASN A 158 0.52 -10.65 -17.29
N ALA A 159 1.70 -11.00 -17.81
CA ALA A 159 1.95 -11.17 -19.24
C ALA A 159 1.73 -12.62 -19.75
N ALA A 160 1.17 -13.53 -18.94
CA ALA A 160 1.08 -14.95 -19.27
C ALA A 160 0.42 -15.24 -20.62
N ARG A 161 -0.58 -14.43 -21.01
CA ARG A 161 -1.23 -14.53 -22.32
C ARG A 161 -0.27 -14.18 -23.46
N VAL A 162 0.56 -13.16 -23.28
CA VAL A 162 1.56 -12.72 -24.25
C VAL A 162 2.64 -13.80 -24.37
N VAL A 163 3.18 -14.28 -23.25
CA VAL A 163 4.19 -15.35 -23.23
C VAL A 163 3.71 -16.59 -24.00
N LYS A 164 2.45 -16.98 -23.79
CA LYS A 164 1.84 -18.11 -24.51
C LYS A 164 1.61 -17.81 -26.00
N ALA A 165 1.11 -16.61 -26.34
CA ALA A 165 0.85 -16.21 -27.72
C ALA A 165 2.12 -16.17 -28.58
N TYR A 166 3.25 -15.76 -27.97
CA TYR A 166 4.55 -15.69 -28.65
C TYR A 166 5.42 -16.94 -28.45
N VAL A 167 4.91 -17.99 -27.77
CA VAL A 167 5.63 -19.25 -27.48
C VAL A 167 6.99 -19.00 -26.81
N ARG A 168 7.04 -18.07 -25.85
CA ARG A 168 8.28 -17.67 -25.16
C ARG A 168 8.43 -18.27 -23.76
N GLY A 169 7.74 -19.37 -23.47
CA GLY A 169 7.81 -20.06 -22.17
C GLY A 169 9.22 -20.41 -21.74
N ASP A 170 10.03 -21.02 -22.63
CA ASP A 170 11.41 -21.41 -22.31
C ASP A 170 12.30 -20.22 -21.95
N HIS A 171 12.10 -19.08 -22.64
CA HIS A 171 12.83 -17.85 -22.34
C HIS A 171 12.52 -17.31 -20.93
N GLU A 172 11.24 -17.34 -20.55
CA GLU A 172 10.82 -16.90 -19.21
C GLU A 172 11.31 -17.85 -18.11
N VAL A 173 11.34 -19.16 -18.37
CA VAL A 173 11.93 -20.15 -17.45
C VAL A 173 13.41 -19.87 -17.27
N GLU A 174 14.18 -19.62 -18.35
CA GLU A 174 15.60 -19.28 -18.24
C GLU A 174 15.84 -17.97 -17.46
N LYS A 175 14.99 -16.95 -17.68
CA LYS A 175 15.02 -15.67 -16.94
C LYS A 175 14.79 -15.92 -15.44
N PHE A 176 13.76 -16.68 -15.09
CA PHE A 176 13.45 -17.06 -13.71
C PHE A 176 14.57 -17.86 -13.06
N ASP A 177 15.14 -18.86 -13.76
CA ASP A 177 16.22 -19.71 -13.24
C ASP A 177 17.46 -18.89 -12.91
N LYS A 178 17.81 -17.88 -13.70
CA LYS A 178 18.95 -16.98 -13.42
C LYS A 178 18.74 -16.21 -12.13
N VAL A 179 17.57 -15.63 -11.92
CA VAL A 179 17.24 -14.87 -10.71
C VAL A 179 17.17 -15.81 -9.50
N SER A 180 16.48 -16.94 -9.63
CA SER A 180 16.36 -17.97 -8.59
C SER A 180 17.74 -18.51 -8.17
N ALA A 181 18.64 -18.77 -9.13
CA ALA A 181 20.01 -19.19 -8.84
C ALA A 181 20.82 -18.14 -8.08
N LYS A 182 20.58 -16.86 -8.32
CA LYS A 182 21.22 -15.75 -7.60
C LYS A 182 20.71 -15.68 -6.16
N VAL A 183 19.39 -15.74 -5.96
CA VAL A 183 18.77 -15.84 -4.62
C VAL A 183 19.34 -17.02 -3.86
N PHE A 184 19.40 -18.22 -4.48
CA PHE A 184 19.97 -19.42 -3.87
C PHE A 184 21.42 -19.20 -3.40
N LYS A 185 22.27 -18.59 -4.22
CA LYS A 185 23.67 -18.32 -3.86
C LYS A 185 23.79 -17.35 -2.68
N LEU A 186 23.02 -16.27 -2.69
CA LEU A 186 23.04 -15.26 -1.62
C LEU A 186 22.49 -15.83 -0.32
N PHE A 187 21.34 -16.53 -0.39
CA PHE A 187 20.73 -17.18 0.76
C PHE A 187 21.66 -18.23 1.38
N THR A 188 22.27 -19.09 0.54
CA THR A 188 23.24 -20.09 1.01
C THR A 188 24.44 -19.43 1.71
N LYS A 189 24.89 -18.27 1.24
CA LYS A 189 25.98 -17.53 1.87
C LYS A 189 25.59 -16.99 3.25
N ALA A 190 24.40 -16.41 3.37
CA ALA A 190 23.85 -15.92 4.63
C ALA A 190 23.65 -17.07 5.63
N GLU A 191 23.01 -18.15 5.19
CA GLU A 191 22.71 -19.33 6.02
C GLU A 191 23.99 -20.04 6.50
N LYS A 192 25.07 -20.11 5.70
CA LYS A 192 26.33 -20.65 6.13
C LYS A 192 26.94 -19.91 7.32
N ILE A 193 26.69 -18.59 7.43
CA ILE A 193 27.15 -17.80 8.58
C ILE A 193 26.30 -18.12 9.79
N VAL A 194 24.96 -18.12 9.63
CA VAL A 194 24.01 -18.42 10.72
C VAL A 194 24.14 -19.86 11.22
N ALA A 195 24.48 -20.79 10.35
CA ALA A 195 24.68 -22.21 10.71
C ALA A 195 25.75 -22.42 11.79
N TRP A 196 26.70 -21.50 11.96
CA TRP A 196 27.67 -21.55 13.06
C TRP A 196 27.05 -21.34 14.46
N ASN A 197 25.84 -20.77 14.54
CA ASN A 197 25.17 -20.59 15.84
C ASN A 197 25.03 -21.92 16.60
N SER A 198 24.56 -22.98 15.94
CA SER A 198 24.30 -24.27 16.62
C SER A 198 25.57 -24.95 17.10
N PRO A 199 26.66 -25.12 16.28
CA PRO A 199 27.91 -25.68 16.75
C PRO A 199 28.57 -24.89 17.89
N ILE A 200 28.58 -23.56 17.81
CA ILE A 200 29.16 -22.71 18.86
C ILE A 200 28.38 -22.87 20.17
N MET A 201 27.03 -22.89 20.10
CA MET A 201 26.21 -23.15 21.27
C MET A 201 26.46 -24.52 21.87
N GLN A 202 26.48 -25.57 21.06
CA GLN A 202 26.74 -26.93 21.54
C GLN A 202 28.12 -27.04 22.16
N PHE A 203 29.13 -26.46 21.53
CA PHE A 203 30.48 -26.42 22.06
C PHE A 203 30.52 -25.72 23.44
N ALA A 204 29.87 -24.57 23.56
CA ALA A 204 29.77 -23.85 24.83
C ALA A 204 29.04 -24.68 25.89
N VAL A 205 27.91 -25.32 25.55
CA VAL A 205 27.15 -26.19 26.48
C VAL A 205 28.02 -27.32 26.99
N TYR A 206 28.67 -28.09 26.10
CA TYR A 206 29.50 -29.23 26.50
C TYR A 206 30.72 -28.77 27.29
N THR A 207 31.37 -27.69 26.88
CA THR A 207 32.53 -27.14 27.63
C THR A 207 32.13 -26.74 29.04
N VAL A 208 31.02 -26.03 29.17
CA VAL A 208 30.48 -25.62 30.49
C VAL A 208 30.16 -26.83 31.36
N VAL A 209 29.45 -27.82 30.80
CA VAL A 209 29.09 -29.05 31.57
C VAL A 209 30.33 -29.80 32.01
N ILE A 210 31.34 -29.98 31.12
CA ILE A 210 32.61 -30.66 31.49
C ILE A 210 33.33 -29.90 32.61
N VAL A 211 33.49 -28.58 32.47
CA VAL A 211 34.16 -27.76 33.50
C VAL A 211 33.40 -27.82 34.84
N MET A 212 32.08 -27.79 34.81
CA MET A 212 31.25 -27.89 36.00
C MET A 212 31.33 -29.25 36.69
N VAL A 213 31.37 -30.33 35.88
CA VAL A 213 31.56 -31.69 36.43
C VAL A 213 32.92 -31.85 37.05
N LEU A 214 33.99 -31.29 36.47
CA LEU A 214 35.34 -31.31 37.00
C LEU A 214 35.42 -30.52 38.32
N ILE A 215 35.03 -29.25 38.34
CA ILE A 215 35.07 -28.38 39.53
C ILE A 215 34.10 -28.90 40.61
N GLY A 216 32.88 -29.27 40.21
CA GLY A 216 31.87 -29.79 41.13
C GLY A 216 32.26 -31.17 41.68
N GLY A 217 32.83 -32.03 40.88
CA GLY A 217 33.35 -33.33 41.31
C GLY A 217 34.47 -33.20 42.36
N GLU A 218 35.44 -32.30 42.12
CA GLU A 218 36.47 -31.97 43.11
C GLU A 218 35.84 -31.41 44.41
N SER A 219 34.86 -30.53 44.32
CA SER A 219 34.17 -29.96 45.45
C SER A 219 33.33 -31.00 46.22
N ILE A 220 32.76 -32.00 45.55
CA ILE A 220 32.03 -33.11 46.18
C ILE A 220 33.00 -34.03 46.94
N ILE A 221 34.13 -34.40 46.32
CA ILE A 221 35.17 -35.21 46.96
C ILE A 221 35.75 -34.47 48.17
N GLY A 222 35.94 -33.16 48.07
CA GLY A 222 36.40 -32.29 49.16
C GLY A 222 35.33 -32.00 50.24
N GLY A 223 34.09 -32.49 50.11
CA GLY A 223 33.01 -32.32 51.05
C GLY A 223 32.40 -30.91 51.11
N THR A 224 32.71 -30.02 50.14
CA THR A 224 32.23 -28.63 50.10
C THR A 224 30.98 -28.46 49.24
N MET A 225 30.56 -29.50 48.51
CA MET A 225 29.36 -29.48 47.66
C MET A 225 28.61 -30.81 47.69
N GLN A 226 27.29 -30.79 47.62
CA GLN A 226 26.46 -31.98 47.48
C GLN A 226 26.14 -32.30 46.04
N THR A 227 25.87 -33.59 45.72
CA THR A 227 25.51 -34.01 44.35
C THR A 227 24.26 -33.30 43.81
N GLY A 228 23.30 -33.01 44.68
CA GLY A 228 22.09 -32.25 44.31
C GLY A 228 22.39 -30.79 43.91
N GLU A 229 23.37 -30.18 44.58
CA GLU A 229 23.84 -28.82 44.28
C GLU A 229 24.51 -28.75 42.91
N LEU A 230 25.36 -29.76 42.54
CA LEU A 230 25.97 -29.85 41.23
C LEU A 230 24.90 -29.96 40.12
N THR A 231 23.88 -30.79 40.34
CA THR A 231 22.77 -30.92 39.40
C THR A 231 22.03 -29.57 39.19
N SER A 232 21.76 -28.84 40.29
CA SER A 232 21.14 -27.53 40.27
C SER A 232 21.94 -26.50 39.48
N VAL A 233 23.25 -26.46 39.68
CA VAL A 233 24.17 -25.54 39.00
C VAL A 233 24.24 -25.83 37.48
N ILE A 234 24.22 -27.12 37.08
CA ILE A 234 24.15 -27.50 35.64
C ILE A 234 22.85 -26.98 35.04
N VAL A 235 21.71 -27.10 35.72
CA VAL A 235 20.41 -26.56 35.24
C VAL A 235 20.46 -25.05 35.10
N TYR A 236 21.03 -24.31 36.08
CA TYR A 236 21.18 -22.85 35.97
C TYR A 236 22.09 -22.43 34.81
N ALA A 237 23.16 -23.17 34.55
CA ALA A 237 24.03 -22.93 33.43
C ALA A 237 23.33 -23.09 32.07
N LEU A 238 22.58 -24.19 31.92
CA LEU A 238 21.77 -24.41 30.71
C LEU A 238 20.72 -23.30 30.55
N GLN A 239 20.13 -22.81 31.65
CA GLN A 239 19.18 -21.72 31.59
C GLN A 239 19.80 -20.38 31.17
N ILE A 240 21.03 -20.07 31.59
CA ILE A 240 21.80 -18.90 31.12
C ILE A 240 22.03 -19.01 29.61
N LEU A 241 22.51 -20.17 29.13
CA LEU A 241 22.79 -20.38 27.72
C LEU A 241 21.54 -20.29 26.84
N MET A 242 20.40 -20.89 27.29
CA MET A 242 19.11 -20.75 26.62
C MET A 242 18.60 -19.31 26.59
N SER A 243 18.80 -18.54 27.68
CA SER A 243 18.43 -17.14 27.74
C SER A 243 19.24 -16.27 26.76
N LEU A 244 20.51 -16.58 26.55
CA LEU A 244 21.35 -15.92 25.53
C LEU A 244 20.82 -16.18 24.12
N MET A 245 20.39 -17.43 23.83
CA MET A 245 19.74 -17.72 22.54
C MET A 245 18.46 -16.91 22.34
N MET A 246 17.65 -16.76 23.39
CA MET A 246 16.42 -15.93 23.32
C MET A 246 16.74 -14.47 23.00
N VAL A 247 17.79 -13.88 23.62
CA VAL A 247 18.22 -12.50 23.32
C VAL A 247 18.64 -12.36 21.87
N THR A 248 19.46 -13.31 21.35
CA THR A 248 19.90 -13.29 19.96
C THR A 248 18.74 -13.41 18.99
N PHE A 249 17.76 -14.27 19.27
CA PHE A 249 16.55 -14.41 18.46
C PHE A 249 15.75 -13.11 18.42
N VAL A 250 15.51 -12.46 19.56
CA VAL A 250 14.79 -11.17 19.60
C VAL A 250 15.55 -10.10 18.84
N PHE A 251 16.88 -10.04 18.98
CA PHE A 251 17.70 -9.09 18.24
C PHE A 251 17.55 -9.29 16.72
N THR A 252 17.54 -10.55 16.25
CA THR A 252 17.31 -10.85 14.82
C THR A 252 15.91 -10.38 14.36
N MET A 253 14.88 -10.59 15.20
CA MET A 253 13.51 -10.11 14.88
C MET A 253 13.43 -8.60 14.82
N ILE A 254 14.11 -7.88 15.71
CA ILE A 254 14.19 -6.41 15.67
C ILE A 254 14.86 -5.94 14.38
N MET A 255 15.98 -6.56 13.98
CA MET A 255 16.67 -6.21 12.74
C MET A 255 15.80 -6.40 11.48
N ILE A 256 15.01 -7.48 11.44
CA ILE A 256 14.06 -7.70 10.33
C ILE A 256 12.95 -6.63 10.35
N ALA A 257 12.48 -6.24 11.53
CA ALA A 257 11.44 -5.24 11.68
C ALA A 257 11.92 -3.81 11.41
N GLU A 258 13.23 -3.52 11.52
CA GLU A 258 13.81 -2.20 11.29
C GLU A 258 13.47 -1.69 9.87
N ALA A 259 13.77 -2.46 8.83
CA ALA A 259 13.46 -2.10 7.45
C ALA A 259 11.94 -1.94 7.21
N SER A 260 11.10 -2.76 7.86
CA SER A 260 9.64 -2.63 7.80
C SER A 260 9.16 -1.38 8.51
N THR A 261 9.80 -1.01 9.64
CA THR A 261 9.49 0.21 10.40
C THR A 261 9.80 1.45 9.58
N ASP A 262 10.96 1.49 8.91
CA ASP A 262 11.36 2.62 8.06
C ASP A 262 10.33 2.87 6.95
N ARG A 263 9.89 1.80 6.26
CA ARG A 263 8.86 1.92 5.22
C ARG A 263 7.49 2.37 5.75
N ILE A 264 7.12 1.93 6.95
CA ILE A 264 5.89 2.38 7.61
C ILE A 264 6.00 3.85 8.00
N THR A 265 7.14 4.25 8.57
CA THR A 265 7.42 5.63 9.01
C THR A 265 7.37 6.59 7.82
N GLU A 266 7.94 6.21 6.67
CA GLU A 266 7.87 6.98 5.43
C GLU A 266 6.43 7.35 5.06
N VAL A 267 5.46 6.41 5.15
CA VAL A 267 4.04 6.71 4.87
C VAL A 267 3.41 7.58 5.96
N LEU A 268 3.74 7.35 7.23
CA LEU A 268 3.16 8.11 8.34
C LEU A 268 3.68 9.54 8.41
N GLU A 269 4.92 9.77 8.02
CA GLU A 269 5.59 11.08 8.01
C GLU A 269 5.36 11.84 6.70
N GLU A 270 4.90 11.16 5.63
CA GLU A 270 4.57 11.81 4.37
C GLU A 270 3.51 12.90 4.59
N VAL A 271 3.81 14.10 4.13
CA VAL A 271 2.91 15.25 4.29
C VAL A 271 2.04 15.37 3.03
N PRO A 272 0.70 15.43 3.15
CA PRO A 272 -0.16 15.71 2.01
C PRO A 272 0.26 17.03 1.35
N GLU A 273 0.54 16.99 0.03
CA GLU A 273 0.94 18.16 -0.74
C GLU A 273 -0.13 19.24 -0.75
N MET A 274 -1.41 18.80 -0.72
CA MET A 274 -2.57 19.69 -0.73
C MET A 274 -3.22 19.72 0.65
N GLN A 275 -3.39 20.92 1.16
CA GLN A 275 -4.09 21.18 2.41
C GLN A 275 -5.06 22.34 2.22
N ASP A 276 -6.18 22.27 2.91
CA ASP A 276 -7.15 23.36 2.93
C ASP A 276 -6.60 24.56 3.70
N LYS A 277 -6.86 25.76 3.19
CA LYS A 277 -6.60 26.99 3.92
C LYS A 277 -7.58 27.13 5.09
N THR A 278 -7.17 27.83 6.15
CA THR A 278 -8.02 28.01 7.36
C THR A 278 -9.35 28.73 7.04
N ASP A 279 -9.34 29.60 6.04
CA ASP A 279 -10.46 30.39 5.55
C ASP A 279 -10.98 29.94 4.17
N ALA A 280 -10.80 28.66 3.84
CA ALA A 280 -11.17 28.08 2.56
C ALA A 280 -12.64 28.29 2.21
N VAL A 281 -12.89 28.68 0.95
CA VAL A 281 -14.23 28.89 0.39
C VAL A 281 -14.97 27.55 0.32
N LYS A 282 -16.22 27.50 0.82
CA LYS A 282 -17.02 26.27 0.91
C LYS A 282 -18.16 26.17 -0.11
N GLU A 283 -18.29 27.16 -0.98
CA GLU A 283 -19.35 27.17 -1.98
C GLU A 283 -18.81 27.58 -3.33
N VAL A 284 -19.05 26.79 -4.35
CA VAL A 284 -18.74 27.11 -5.75
C VAL A 284 -19.93 27.91 -6.31
N ALA A 285 -19.69 29.11 -6.80
CA ALA A 285 -20.77 30.01 -7.24
C ALA A 285 -21.46 29.48 -8.51
N ASN A 286 -20.70 29.17 -9.55
CA ASN A 286 -21.18 28.69 -10.85
C ASN A 286 -20.14 27.76 -11.52
N GLY A 287 -20.38 27.35 -12.76
CA GLY A 287 -19.53 26.46 -13.53
C GLY A 287 -18.55 27.19 -14.46
N ASP A 288 -18.24 28.48 -14.24
CA ASP A 288 -17.20 29.18 -15.00
C ASP A 288 -15.82 28.62 -14.66
N ILE A 289 -14.94 28.51 -15.67
CA ILE A 289 -13.58 28.01 -15.49
C ILE A 289 -12.62 28.93 -16.24
N ASP A 290 -11.60 29.40 -15.52
CA ASP A 290 -10.57 30.25 -16.10
C ASP A 290 -9.18 29.68 -15.81
N PHE A 291 -8.38 29.49 -16.85
CA PHE A 291 -6.96 29.21 -16.77
C PHE A 291 -6.24 30.50 -17.13
N GLU A 292 -5.37 30.98 -16.25
CA GLU A 292 -4.62 32.22 -16.42
C GLU A 292 -3.12 31.92 -16.35
N HIS A 293 -2.43 31.97 -17.49
CA HIS A 293 -0.99 31.72 -17.65
C HIS A 293 -0.50 30.43 -16.98
N VAL A 294 -1.25 29.34 -17.14
CA VAL A 294 -1.01 28.11 -16.41
C VAL A 294 0.17 27.32 -16.99
N ASN A 295 1.17 27.10 -16.13
CA ASN A 295 2.26 26.15 -16.33
C ASN A 295 2.15 24.99 -15.34
N PHE A 296 2.40 23.78 -15.80
CA PHE A 296 2.34 22.60 -14.94
C PHE A 296 3.40 21.56 -15.31
N SER A 297 4.03 20.99 -14.26
CA SER A 297 4.95 19.86 -14.35
C SER A 297 4.66 18.85 -13.24
N TYR A 298 4.56 17.57 -13.57
CA TYR A 298 4.44 16.48 -12.58
C TYR A 298 5.69 16.31 -11.71
N ALA A 299 6.85 16.79 -12.17
CA ALA A 299 8.10 16.74 -11.43
C ALA A 299 8.32 18.00 -10.54
N GLY A 300 7.34 18.90 -10.45
CA GLY A 300 7.41 20.13 -9.70
C GLY A 300 8.30 21.22 -10.35
N GLU A 301 8.82 22.15 -9.55
CA GLU A 301 9.65 23.26 -10.04
C GLU A 301 10.94 22.76 -10.69
N GLY A 302 11.21 23.22 -11.92
CA GLY A 302 12.40 22.83 -12.69
C GLY A 302 12.24 21.55 -13.51
N GLY A 303 11.09 20.86 -13.44
CA GLY A 303 10.77 19.71 -14.30
C GLY A 303 10.33 20.13 -15.71
N ASN A 304 10.23 19.14 -16.59
CA ASN A 304 9.66 19.36 -17.93
C ASN A 304 8.19 19.74 -17.82
N LEU A 305 7.82 20.89 -18.41
CA LEU A 305 6.45 21.37 -18.42
C LEU A 305 5.56 20.47 -19.27
N SER A 306 4.49 19.97 -18.67
CA SER A 306 3.41 19.26 -19.35
C SER A 306 2.36 20.20 -19.93
N LEU A 307 2.12 21.35 -19.25
CA LEU A 307 1.33 22.46 -19.76
C LEU A 307 2.20 23.72 -19.77
N LYS A 308 2.03 24.55 -20.80
CA LYS A 308 2.86 25.73 -21.04
C LYS A 308 1.98 26.91 -21.41
N ASP A 309 2.01 27.94 -20.52
CA ASP A 309 1.34 29.23 -20.71
C ASP A 309 -0.10 29.08 -21.25
N VAL A 310 -0.91 28.28 -20.57
CA VAL A 310 -2.28 27.98 -20.98
C VAL A 310 -3.21 29.07 -20.48
N ASP A 311 -3.89 29.74 -21.44
CA ASP A 311 -4.97 30.70 -21.21
C ASP A 311 -6.28 30.17 -21.83
N LEU A 312 -7.31 29.98 -21.02
CA LEU A 312 -8.60 29.43 -21.48
C LEU A 312 -9.74 29.93 -20.58
N HIS A 313 -10.83 30.40 -21.20
CA HIS A 313 -12.04 30.81 -20.52
C HIS A 313 -13.25 29.96 -20.98
N ILE A 314 -13.91 29.32 -20.05
CA ILE A 314 -15.09 28.48 -20.26
C ILE A 314 -16.24 29.07 -19.42
N LYS A 315 -17.37 29.35 -20.06
CA LYS A 315 -18.56 29.89 -19.39
C LYS A 315 -19.44 28.77 -18.85
N SER A 316 -20.09 29.03 -17.73
CA SER A 316 -21.05 28.13 -17.10
C SER A 316 -22.11 27.65 -18.09
N GLY A 317 -22.39 26.35 -18.08
CA GLY A 317 -23.37 25.70 -18.97
C GLY A 317 -22.85 25.31 -20.36
N GLN A 318 -21.67 25.78 -20.78
CA GLN A 318 -21.09 25.42 -22.08
C GLN A 318 -20.71 23.93 -22.16
N ILE A 319 -20.79 23.40 -23.36
CA ILE A 319 -20.21 22.10 -23.74
C ILE A 319 -18.88 22.38 -24.45
N VAL A 320 -17.79 21.95 -23.85
CA VAL A 320 -16.43 22.15 -24.35
C VAL A 320 -15.84 20.81 -24.80
N GLY A 321 -15.47 20.73 -26.08
CA GLY A 321 -14.73 19.60 -26.61
C GLY A 321 -13.22 19.85 -26.52
N ILE A 322 -12.41 18.88 -26.08
CA ILE A 322 -10.95 18.98 -26.10
C ILE A 322 -10.39 17.89 -27.01
N ILE A 323 -9.64 18.32 -28.02
CA ILE A 323 -9.01 17.45 -29.02
C ILE A 323 -7.50 17.69 -29.05
N GLY A 324 -6.75 16.69 -29.51
CA GLY A 324 -5.30 16.76 -29.70
C GLY A 324 -4.68 15.38 -29.77
N GLY A 325 -3.45 15.30 -30.21
CA GLY A 325 -2.69 14.06 -30.30
C GLY A 325 -2.51 13.35 -28.95
N THR A 326 -2.09 12.09 -28.99
CA THR A 326 -1.68 11.37 -27.77
C THR A 326 -0.47 12.08 -27.14
N GLY A 327 -0.52 12.35 -25.85
CA GLY A 327 0.55 13.09 -25.15
C GLY A 327 0.45 14.62 -25.23
N SER A 328 -0.62 15.19 -25.83
CA SER A 328 -0.81 16.65 -25.86
C SER A 328 -1.28 17.29 -24.53
N ALA A 329 -1.29 16.55 -23.44
CA ALA A 329 -1.64 16.98 -22.07
C ALA A 329 -3.12 17.33 -21.82
N LYS A 330 -4.07 16.79 -22.59
CA LYS A 330 -5.52 17.00 -22.41
C LYS A 330 -6.01 16.59 -21.03
N SER A 331 -5.69 15.37 -20.60
CA SER A 331 -6.05 14.87 -19.27
C SER A 331 -5.41 15.70 -18.15
N THR A 332 -4.17 16.14 -18.35
CA THR A 332 -3.47 17.01 -17.41
C THR A 332 -4.22 18.33 -17.20
N LEU A 333 -4.69 18.95 -18.29
CA LEU A 333 -5.46 20.21 -18.22
C LEU A 333 -6.70 20.06 -17.35
N VAL A 334 -7.52 19.03 -17.59
CA VAL A 334 -8.79 18.88 -16.87
C VAL A 334 -8.61 18.42 -15.43
N GLN A 335 -7.51 17.74 -15.10
CA GLN A 335 -7.19 17.30 -13.73
C GLN A 335 -6.89 18.47 -12.78
N LEU A 336 -6.51 19.63 -13.31
CA LEU A 336 -6.28 20.83 -12.51
C LEU A 336 -7.59 21.48 -12.02
N ILE A 337 -8.72 21.27 -12.72
CA ILE A 337 -10.02 21.87 -12.38
C ILE A 337 -10.54 21.37 -11.02
N PRO A 338 -10.63 20.03 -10.75
CA PRO A 338 -10.98 19.51 -9.42
C PRO A 338 -9.80 19.56 -8.43
N ARG A 339 -8.72 20.26 -8.79
CA ARG A 339 -7.49 20.34 -7.99
C ARG A 339 -6.98 18.94 -7.59
N LEU A 340 -6.77 18.06 -8.61
CA LEU A 340 -6.07 16.78 -8.36
C LEU A 340 -4.56 17.00 -8.24
N TYR A 341 -4.06 18.07 -8.88
CA TYR A 341 -2.70 18.61 -8.77
C TYR A 341 -2.78 20.13 -8.67
N ASP A 342 -1.83 20.77 -8.04
CA ASP A 342 -1.65 22.23 -8.03
C ASP A 342 -0.79 22.66 -9.21
N VAL A 343 -1.08 23.82 -9.80
CA VAL A 343 -0.28 24.40 -10.90
C VAL A 343 1.12 24.76 -10.42
N THR A 344 2.11 24.65 -11.32
CA THR A 344 3.48 25.10 -11.03
C THR A 344 3.59 26.63 -11.09
N ASP A 345 2.88 27.28 -12.04
CA ASP A 345 2.79 28.73 -12.17
C ASP A 345 1.44 29.10 -12.79
N GLY A 346 0.98 30.33 -12.57
CA GLY A 346 -0.35 30.78 -12.97
C GLY A 346 -1.44 30.39 -11.98
N CYS A 347 -2.70 30.41 -12.42
CA CYS A 347 -3.83 29.98 -11.59
C CYS A 347 -4.96 29.37 -12.42
N VAL A 348 -5.70 28.46 -11.78
CA VAL A 348 -6.97 27.92 -12.29
C VAL A 348 -8.08 28.42 -11.37
N LYS A 349 -9.12 29.02 -11.94
CA LYS A 349 -10.28 29.52 -11.18
C LYS A 349 -11.53 28.73 -11.56
N VAL A 350 -12.37 28.48 -10.59
CA VAL A 350 -13.72 27.93 -10.75
C VAL A 350 -14.72 28.89 -10.11
N GLY A 351 -15.74 29.31 -10.86
CA GLY A 351 -16.68 30.31 -10.36
C GLY A 351 -16.02 31.62 -9.93
N GLY A 352 -14.88 32.00 -10.55
CA GLY A 352 -14.13 33.20 -10.28
C GLY A 352 -13.16 33.14 -9.10
N VAL A 353 -13.07 32.01 -8.39
CA VAL A 353 -12.18 31.80 -7.23
C VAL A 353 -11.10 30.80 -7.59
N ASP A 354 -9.84 31.06 -7.21
CA ASP A 354 -8.73 30.13 -7.41
C ASP A 354 -9.01 28.79 -6.72
N VAL A 355 -8.77 27.67 -7.42
CA VAL A 355 -9.02 26.32 -6.89
C VAL A 355 -8.25 26.05 -5.60
N ARG A 356 -7.12 26.74 -5.37
CA ARG A 356 -6.30 26.67 -4.16
C ARG A 356 -6.94 27.34 -2.93
N ASP A 357 -7.96 28.17 -3.14
CA ASP A 357 -8.66 28.87 -2.07
C ASP A 357 -9.95 28.16 -1.63
N TYR A 358 -10.34 27.12 -2.33
CA TYR A 358 -11.47 26.27 -1.94
C TYR A 358 -11.10 25.23 -0.88
N ASN A 359 -12.09 24.86 -0.06
CA ASN A 359 -12.08 23.57 0.61
C ASN A 359 -12.17 22.47 -0.45
N LEU A 360 -11.27 21.47 -0.39
CA LEU A 360 -11.15 20.43 -1.40
C LEU A 360 -12.42 19.61 -1.58
N GLU A 361 -13.08 19.27 -0.48
CA GLU A 361 -14.33 18.51 -0.51
C GLU A 361 -15.43 19.34 -1.19
N ALA A 362 -15.60 20.60 -0.81
CA ALA A 362 -16.60 21.50 -1.40
C ALA A 362 -16.37 21.72 -2.91
N LEU A 363 -15.13 21.87 -3.37
CA LEU A 363 -14.79 21.98 -4.78
C LEU A 363 -15.12 20.67 -5.53
N ARG A 364 -14.62 19.55 -5.01
CA ARG A 364 -14.79 18.23 -5.63
C ARG A 364 -16.23 17.74 -5.59
N ASP A 365 -17.07 18.27 -4.70
CA ASP A 365 -18.51 18.01 -4.71
C ASP A 365 -19.21 18.69 -5.89
N GLN A 366 -18.70 19.80 -6.36
CA GLN A 366 -19.27 20.52 -7.50
C GLN A 366 -18.58 20.23 -8.84
N VAL A 367 -17.44 19.53 -8.82
CA VAL A 367 -16.70 19.12 -10.02
C VAL A 367 -16.65 17.60 -10.06
N SER A 368 -17.46 16.97 -10.90
CA SER A 368 -17.41 15.52 -11.12
C SER A 368 -16.54 15.18 -12.32
N MET A 369 -15.70 14.17 -12.17
CA MET A 369 -14.81 13.70 -13.22
C MET A 369 -14.96 12.20 -13.44
N VAL A 370 -15.19 11.81 -14.70
CA VAL A 370 -15.08 10.42 -15.16
C VAL A 370 -13.69 10.25 -15.76
N LEU A 371 -12.85 9.48 -15.06
CA LEU A 371 -11.46 9.26 -15.45
C LEU A 371 -11.35 8.34 -16.67
N GLN A 372 -10.28 8.45 -17.43
CA GLN A 372 -9.98 7.57 -18.57
C GLN A 372 -9.99 6.08 -18.16
N LYS A 373 -9.40 5.74 -17.01
CA LYS A 373 -9.45 4.40 -16.45
C LYS A 373 -10.66 4.26 -15.52
N ASN A 374 -11.74 3.74 -16.09
CA ASN A 374 -12.99 3.51 -15.36
C ASN A 374 -12.85 2.33 -14.36
N VAL A 375 -13.13 2.59 -13.08
CA VAL A 375 -13.08 1.59 -12.01
C VAL A 375 -14.42 1.46 -11.32
N LEU A 376 -14.91 0.22 -11.20
CA LEU A 376 -16.06 -0.12 -10.38
C LEU A 376 -15.59 -0.94 -9.18
N PHE A 377 -16.28 -0.77 -8.05
CA PHE A 377 -16.00 -1.48 -6.82
C PHE A 377 -16.84 -2.75 -6.71
N THR A 378 -16.42 -3.68 -5.88
CA THR A 378 -17.22 -4.86 -5.55
C THR A 378 -18.48 -4.40 -4.81
N GLY A 379 -19.64 -4.78 -5.33
CA GLY A 379 -20.94 -4.37 -4.80
C GLY A 379 -22.01 -4.42 -5.88
N SER A 380 -23.25 -4.10 -5.54
CA SER A 380 -24.34 -4.00 -6.52
C SER A 380 -24.15 -2.81 -7.46
N ILE A 381 -24.91 -2.76 -8.56
CA ILE A 381 -24.95 -1.59 -9.45
C ILE A 381 -25.47 -0.37 -8.68
N TYR A 382 -26.52 -0.53 -7.84
CA TYR A 382 -26.98 0.56 -6.97
C TYR A 382 -25.87 1.13 -6.10
N GLU A 383 -25.12 0.28 -5.39
CA GLU A 383 -24.01 0.72 -4.53
C GLU A 383 -22.92 1.44 -5.34
N ASN A 384 -22.60 0.93 -6.53
CA ASN A 384 -21.61 1.57 -7.39
C ASN A 384 -22.01 2.95 -7.89
N VAL A 385 -23.28 3.16 -8.23
CA VAL A 385 -23.77 4.47 -8.69
C VAL A 385 -23.93 5.43 -7.51
N ARG A 386 -24.37 4.95 -6.33
CA ARG A 386 -24.46 5.73 -5.08
C ARG A 386 -23.13 6.26 -4.52
N TRP A 387 -22.01 5.90 -5.10
CA TRP A 387 -20.77 6.64 -4.83
C TRP A 387 -20.83 8.12 -5.20
N GLY A 388 -21.76 8.50 -6.08
CA GLY A 388 -22.05 9.91 -6.41
C GLY A 388 -22.85 10.63 -5.32
N ASP A 389 -23.80 9.95 -4.70
CA ASP A 389 -24.62 10.41 -3.57
C ASP A 389 -25.15 9.18 -2.82
N GLU A 390 -24.66 8.95 -1.61
CA GLU A 390 -25.02 7.78 -0.80
C GLU A 390 -26.49 7.76 -0.36
N ASN A 391 -27.12 8.94 -0.28
CA ASN A 391 -28.49 9.12 0.17
C ASN A 391 -29.50 9.11 -0.99
N ALA A 392 -29.05 8.97 -2.24
CA ALA A 392 -29.92 8.99 -3.40
C ALA A 392 -30.93 7.82 -3.38
N SER A 393 -32.17 8.12 -3.75
CA SER A 393 -33.22 7.11 -3.88
C SER A 393 -32.97 6.17 -5.08
N ASP A 394 -33.65 5.02 -5.09
CA ASP A 394 -33.56 4.08 -6.21
C ASP A 394 -34.03 4.74 -7.52
N GLU A 395 -35.06 5.59 -7.46
CA GLU A 395 -35.60 6.33 -8.60
C GLU A 395 -34.58 7.32 -9.17
N GLU A 396 -33.83 8.03 -8.31
CA GLU A 396 -32.77 8.94 -8.75
C GLU A 396 -31.62 8.18 -9.41
N VAL A 397 -31.20 7.05 -8.84
CA VAL A 397 -30.20 6.16 -9.45
C VAL A 397 -30.65 5.67 -10.82
N GLN A 398 -31.92 5.21 -10.93
CA GLN A 398 -32.48 4.76 -12.22
C GLN A 398 -32.56 5.90 -13.23
N ARG A 399 -32.91 7.10 -12.79
CA ARG A 399 -32.97 8.29 -13.65
C ARG A 399 -31.60 8.60 -14.27
N VAL A 400 -30.56 8.68 -13.46
CA VAL A 400 -29.19 8.97 -13.99
C VAL A 400 -28.64 7.82 -14.84
N CYS A 401 -29.01 6.57 -14.54
CA CYS A 401 -28.66 5.43 -15.39
C CYS A 401 -29.37 5.49 -16.77
N LYS A 402 -30.59 6.01 -16.85
CA LYS A 402 -31.27 6.28 -18.12
C LYS A 402 -30.56 7.38 -18.91
N LEU A 403 -30.17 8.49 -18.25
CA LEU A 403 -29.41 9.57 -18.88
C LEU A 403 -28.06 9.09 -19.44
N ALA A 404 -27.37 8.23 -18.68
CA ALA A 404 -26.11 7.61 -19.10
C ALA A 404 -26.31 6.44 -20.09
N GLN A 405 -27.53 6.18 -20.57
CA GLN A 405 -27.86 5.04 -21.45
C GLN A 405 -27.47 3.67 -20.85
N ALA A 406 -27.47 3.55 -19.51
CA ALA A 406 -27.09 2.33 -18.81
C ALA A 406 -28.30 1.45 -18.47
N ASP A 407 -29.50 2.01 -18.32
CA ASP A 407 -30.70 1.30 -17.87
C ASP A 407 -31.04 0.10 -18.76
N SER A 408 -30.91 0.22 -20.08
CA SER A 408 -31.24 -0.83 -21.02
C SER A 408 -30.51 -2.14 -20.74
N PHE A 409 -29.17 -2.10 -20.63
CA PHE A 409 -28.41 -3.31 -20.35
C PHE A 409 -28.53 -3.78 -18.88
N ILE A 410 -28.82 -2.86 -17.94
CA ILE A 410 -29.04 -3.23 -16.54
C ILE A 410 -30.29 -4.10 -16.43
N GLN A 411 -31.35 -3.75 -17.14
CA GLN A 411 -32.59 -4.53 -17.17
C GLN A 411 -32.43 -5.93 -17.81
N GLU A 412 -31.41 -6.14 -18.64
CA GLU A 412 -31.10 -7.44 -19.22
C GLU A 412 -30.40 -8.38 -18.21
N PHE A 413 -29.84 -7.85 -17.13
CA PHE A 413 -29.23 -8.70 -16.10
C PHE A 413 -30.31 -9.40 -15.24
N PRO A 414 -30.08 -10.67 -14.85
CA PRO A 414 -31.05 -11.44 -14.07
C PRO A 414 -31.53 -10.76 -12.78
N ASN A 415 -30.65 -9.97 -12.15
CA ASN A 415 -30.93 -9.26 -10.90
C ASN A 415 -31.09 -7.73 -11.11
N GLY A 416 -31.18 -7.24 -12.37
CA GLY A 416 -31.29 -5.82 -12.66
C GLY A 416 -30.24 -4.98 -11.92
N TYR A 417 -30.65 -3.92 -11.26
CA TYR A 417 -29.78 -3.03 -10.48
C TYR A 417 -29.11 -3.69 -9.26
N ASN A 418 -29.62 -4.83 -8.78
CA ASN A 418 -29.01 -5.60 -7.70
C ASN A 418 -27.92 -6.56 -8.20
N THR A 419 -27.60 -6.52 -9.49
CA THR A 419 -26.50 -7.33 -10.05
C THR A 419 -25.18 -6.94 -9.39
N MET A 420 -24.47 -7.96 -8.88
CA MET A 420 -23.17 -7.76 -8.24
C MET A 420 -22.08 -7.52 -9.27
N ILE A 421 -21.37 -6.43 -9.11
CA ILE A 421 -20.15 -6.10 -9.83
C ILE A 421 -18.97 -6.69 -9.05
N VAL A 422 -18.07 -7.38 -9.74
CA VAL A 422 -16.83 -7.87 -9.13
C VAL A 422 -15.74 -6.79 -9.19
N GLU A 423 -14.67 -6.98 -8.43
CA GLU A 423 -13.53 -6.05 -8.35
C GLU A 423 -13.09 -5.56 -9.74
N GLY A 424 -12.97 -4.25 -9.89
CA GLY A 424 -12.59 -3.60 -11.14
C GLY A 424 -13.63 -3.68 -12.26
N GLY A 425 -14.83 -4.23 -12.01
CA GLY A 425 -15.90 -4.38 -13.02
C GLY A 425 -15.55 -5.39 -14.10
N ASN A 426 -14.85 -6.48 -13.77
CA ASN A 426 -14.40 -7.49 -14.74
C ASN A 426 -15.53 -8.35 -15.32
N ASN A 427 -16.73 -8.28 -14.77
CA ASN A 427 -17.93 -8.97 -15.24
C ASN A 427 -18.87 -8.10 -16.10
N VAL A 428 -18.45 -6.89 -16.44
CA VAL A 428 -19.16 -5.99 -17.36
C VAL A 428 -18.26 -5.52 -18.49
N SER A 429 -18.83 -5.20 -19.65
CA SER A 429 -18.05 -4.70 -20.80
C SER A 429 -17.48 -3.30 -20.55
N GLY A 430 -16.46 -2.90 -21.33
CA GLY A 430 -15.86 -1.57 -21.23
C GLY A 430 -16.88 -0.44 -21.36
N GLY A 431 -17.77 -0.51 -22.36
CA GLY A 431 -18.82 0.48 -22.55
C GLY A 431 -19.90 0.48 -21.47
N GLN A 432 -20.24 -0.69 -20.89
CA GLN A 432 -21.12 -0.78 -19.74
C GLN A 432 -20.49 -0.12 -18.51
N LYS A 433 -19.21 -0.38 -18.27
CA LYS A 433 -18.44 0.22 -17.18
C LYS A 433 -18.36 1.75 -17.30
N GLN A 434 -18.10 2.27 -18.50
CA GLN A 434 -18.09 3.72 -18.77
C GLN A 434 -19.45 4.36 -18.45
N ARG A 435 -20.54 3.77 -18.94
CA ARG A 435 -21.90 4.29 -18.70
C ARG A 435 -22.27 4.29 -17.21
N LEU A 436 -21.86 3.29 -16.44
CA LEU A 436 -22.05 3.27 -14.98
C LEU A 436 -21.22 4.37 -14.28
N CYS A 437 -19.99 4.62 -14.72
CA CYS A 437 -19.18 5.72 -14.19
C CYS A 437 -19.75 7.10 -14.55
N ILE A 438 -20.33 7.26 -15.75
CA ILE A 438 -21.06 8.47 -16.13
C ILE A 438 -22.30 8.66 -15.24
N ALA A 439 -23.09 7.60 -15.01
CA ALA A 439 -24.25 7.65 -14.12
C ALA A 439 -23.86 8.06 -12.68
N ARG A 440 -22.75 7.51 -12.17
CA ARG A 440 -22.15 7.89 -10.87
C ARG A 440 -21.83 9.39 -10.81
N ALA A 441 -21.19 9.92 -11.85
CA ALA A 441 -20.83 11.33 -11.93
C ALA A 441 -22.06 12.26 -12.01
N LEU A 442 -23.08 11.84 -12.75
CA LEU A 442 -24.36 12.58 -12.88
C LEU A 442 -25.16 12.61 -11.57
N LEU A 443 -25.11 11.52 -10.78
CA LEU A 443 -25.85 11.43 -9.52
C LEU A 443 -25.42 12.51 -8.53
N LYS A 444 -24.17 12.94 -8.59
CA LYS A 444 -23.59 14.01 -7.77
C LYS A 444 -24.22 15.40 -8.07
N LYS A 445 -24.92 15.56 -9.20
CA LYS A 445 -25.52 16.84 -9.66
C LYS A 445 -24.51 17.99 -9.70
N PRO A 446 -23.35 17.79 -10.36
CA PRO A 446 -22.24 18.75 -10.31
C PRO A 446 -22.53 20.01 -11.13
N LYS A 447 -21.83 21.12 -10.80
CA LYS A 447 -21.78 22.34 -11.64
C LYS A 447 -20.85 22.16 -12.85
N ILE A 448 -19.85 21.29 -12.72
CA ILE A 448 -18.89 20.97 -13.79
C ILE A 448 -18.79 19.44 -13.91
N LEU A 449 -19.01 18.91 -15.12
CA LEU A 449 -18.86 17.50 -15.46
C LEU A 449 -17.72 17.34 -16.45
N ILE A 450 -16.71 16.55 -16.09
CA ILE A 450 -15.54 16.26 -16.91
C ILE A 450 -15.59 14.80 -17.35
N LEU A 451 -15.47 14.57 -18.67
CA LEU A 451 -15.43 13.24 -19.28
C LEU A 451 -14.07 13.07 -19.97
N ASP A 452 -13.13 12.39 -19.32
CA ASP A 452 -11.80 12.15 -19.86
C ASP A 452 -11.78 10.83 -20.65
N ASP A 453 -11.90 10.94 -21.99
CA ASP A 453 -11.97 9.80 -22.94
C ASP A 453 -13.01 8.73 -22.53
N SER A 454 -14.07 9.18 -21.87
CA SER A 454 -15.03 8.30 -21.18
C SER A 454 -16.13 7.75 -22.09
N THR A 455 -16.09 8.04 -23.39
CA THR A 455 -17.04 7.49 -24.38
C THR A 455 -16.35 6.66 -25.48
N SER A 456 -15.03 6.48 -25.39
CA SER A 456 -14.23 5.77 -26.40
C SER A 456 -14.63 4.30 -26.62
N ALA A 457 -15.11 3.61 -25.56
CA ALA A 457 -15.61 2.25 -25.63
C ALA A 457 -17.13 2.15 -25.83
N VAL A 458 -17.81 3.29 -26.00
CA VAL A 458 -19.24 3.38 -26.30
C VAL A 458 -19.42 3.55 -27.82
N ASP A 459 -20.45 2.93 -28.38
CA ASP A 459 -20.77 3.11 -29.80
C ASP A 459 -21.25 4.53 -30.10
N THR A 460 -21.08 4.99 -31.34
CA THR A 460 -21.36 6.36 -31.77
C THR A 460 -22.82 6.77 -31.53
N ARG A 461 -23.77 5.84 -31.69
CA ARG A 461 -25.19 6.14 -31.47
C ARG A 461 -25.50 6.38 -29.98
N THR A 462 -24.98 5.54 -29.12
CA THR A 462 -25.14 5.68 -27.66
C THR A 462 -24.44 6.93 -27.15
N ASP A 463 -23.24 7.27 -27.65
CA ASP A 463 -22.53 8.52 -27.34
C ASP A 463 -23.35 9.75 -27.71
N ALA A 464 -23.95 9.77 -28.91
CA ALA A 464 -24.83 10.87 -29.33
C ALA A 464 -26.07 11.03 -28.40
N LEU A 465 -26.70 9.92 -27.97
CA LEU A 465 -27.83 9.95 -27.03
C LEU A 465 -27.42 10.47 -25.65
N ILE A 466 -26.23 10.11 -25.17
CA ILE A 466 -25.70 10.64 -23.90
C ILE A 466 -25.49 12.16 -24.01
N ARG A 467 -24.89 12.65 -25.09
CA ARG A 467 -24.68 14.09 -25.31
C ARG A 467 -26.01 14.84 -25.48
N GLN A 468 -27.00 14.26 -26.16
CA GLN A 468 -28.34 14.83 -26.24
C GLN A 468 -28.96 14.95 -24.84
N ALA A 469 -28.89 13.89 -24.02
CA ALA A 469 -29.39 13.91 -22.64
C ALA A 469 -28.71 15.00 -21.79
N PHE A 470 -27.41 15.24 -21.99
CA PHE A 470 -26.69 16.33 -21.30
C PHE A 470 -27.20 17.72 -21.68
N ARG A 471 -27.62 17.95 -22.93
CA ARG A 471 -28.18 19.22 -23.37
C ARG A 471 -29.56 19.47 -22.81
N GLU A 472 -30.40 18.43 -22.79
CA GLU A 472 -31.81 18.54 -22.41
C GLU A 472 -32.02 18.52 -20.88
N GLU A 473 -31.27 17.66 -20.17
CA GLU A 473 -31.53 17.36 -18.75
C GLU A 473 -30.62 18.10 -17.75
N ILE A 474 -29.44 18.53 -18.19
CA ILE A 474 -28.48 19.26 -17.36
C ILE A 474 -27.90 20.50 -18.07
N PRO A 475 -28.73 21.40 -18.63
CA PRO A 475 -28.24 22.53 -19.43
C PRO A 475 -27.28 23.45 -18.65
N ASP A 476 -27.53 23.67 -17.37
CA ASP A 476 -26.77 24.60 -16.51
C ASP A 476 -25.41 24.05 -16.07
N THR A 477 -25.17 22.75 -16.22
CA THR A 477 -23.87 22.12 -15.91
C THR A 477 -22.87 22.42 -17.03
N THR A 478 -21.65 22.85 -16.71
CA THR A 478 -20.54 22.95 -17.66
C THR A 478 -20.00 21.56 -17.96
N LYS A 479 -19.90 21.17 -19.23
CA LYS A 479 -19.43 19.84 -19.65
C LYS A 479 -18.14 19.96 -20.41
N ILE A 480 -17.11 19.24 -19.99
CA ILE A 480 -15.84 19.15 -20.67
C ILE A 480 -15.67 17.71 -21.15
N ILE A 481 -15.54 17.54 -22.46
CA ILE A 481 -15.46 16.24 -23.12
C ILE A 481 -14.10 16.13 -23.81
N ILE A 482 -13.20 15.33 -23.27
CA ILE A 482 -12.00 14.93 -23.99
C ILE A 482 -12.35 13.73 -24.86
N ALA A 483 -12.16 13.86 -26.16
CA ALA A 483 -12.44 12.79 -27.09
C ALA A 483 -11.31 12.61 -28.11
N GLN A 484 -11.18 11.37 -28.58
CA GLN A 484 -10.32 11.01 -29.70
C GLN A 484 -11.09 11.08 -31.03
N ARG A 485 -12.42 10.96 -30.97
CA ARG A 485 -13.31 11.06 -32.15
C ARG A 485 -13.88 12.46 -32.26
N ILE A 486 -13.78 13.05 -33.47
CA ILE A 486 -14.36 14.35 -33.74
C ILE A 486 -15.87 14.33 -33.61
N SER A 487 -16.53 13.25 -34.04
CA SER A 487 -17.99 13.09 -33.89
C SER A 487 -18.51 13.21 -32.44
N SER A 488 -17.66 13.05 -31.45
CA SER A 488 -18.02 13.21 -30.02
C SER A 488 -17.96 14.67 -29.54
N VAL A 489 -17.39 15.60 -30.32
CA VAL A 489 -17.18 16.99 -29.92
C VAL A 489 -17.54 18.00 -31.02
N GLU A 490 -17.86 17.57 -32.22
CA GLU A 490 -18.13 18.48 -33.37
C GLU A 490 -19.32 19.41 -33.12
N ASP A 491 -20.24 19.00 -32.27
CA ASP A 491 -21.43 19.75 -31.87
C ASP A 491 -21.26 20.51 -30.52
N ALA A 492 -20.03 20.57 -29.99
CA ALA A 492 -19.70 21.35 -28.79
C ALA A 492 -19.78 22.86 -29.07
N ASP A 493 -20.13 23.64 -28.05
CA ASP A 493 -20.21 25.11 -28.14
C ASP A 493 -18.82 25.71 -28.39
N VAL A 494 -17.79 25.08 -27.82
CA VAL A 494 -16.38 25.46 -27.99
C VAL A 494 -15.54 24.20 -28.09
N ILE A 495 -14.59 24.21 -29.03
CA ILE A 495 -13.59 23.14 -29.17
C ILE A 495 -12.22 23.74 -28.92
N VAL A 496 -11.44 23.09 -28.05
CA VAL A 496 -10.06 23.42 -27.73
C VAL A 496 -9.15 22.39 -28.38
N VAL A 497 -8.24 22.85 -29.23
CA VAL A 497 -7.22 22.01 -29.87
C VAL A 497 -5.93 22.15 -29.10
N MET A 498 -5.45 21.04 -28.53
CA MET A 498 -4.20 21.00 -27.78
C MET A 498 -3.07 20.34 -28.56
N ASP A 499 -1.89 20.92 -28.51
CA ASP A 499 -0.68 20.35 -29.08
C ASP A 499 0.53 20.63 -28.17
N ASN A 500 1.32 19.59 -27.86
CA ASN A 500 2.57 19.70 -27.08
C ASN A 500 2.46 20.48 -25.75
N GLY A 501 1.30 20.43 -25.10
CA GLY A 501 1.04 21.10 -23.81
C GLY A 501 0.59 22.56 -23.94
N GLU A 502 0.31 23.03 -25.16
CA GLU A 502 -0.17 24.39 -25.46
C GLU A 502 -1.54 24.35 -26.13
N ILE A 503 -2.31 25.44 -26.03
CA ILE A 503 -3.54 25.62 -26.79
C ILE A 503 -3.18 26.10 -28.20
N ASN A 504 -3.42 25.24 -29.19
CA ASN A 504 -3.17 25.53 -30.58
C ASN A 504 -4.33 26.27 -31.27
N GLY A 505 -5.56 26.14 -30.74
CA GLY A 505 -6.72 26.85 -31.28
C GLY A 505 -7.95 26.65 -30.41
N VAL A 506 -8.84 27.64 -30.41
CA VAL A 506 -10.13 27.62 -29.73
C VAL A 506 -11.18 28.20 -30.67
N GLY A 507 -12.33 27.53 -30.81
CA GLY A 507 -13.43 27.99 -31.66
C GLY A 507 -14.50 26.93 -31.86
N THR A 508 -15.46 27.19 -32.72
CA THR A 508 -16.44 26.20 -33.20
C THR A 508 -15.83 25.24 -34.20
N SER A 509 -16.46 24.10 -34.46
CA SER A 509 -16.01 23.15 -35.47
C SER A 509 -15.81 23.80 -36.86
N GLU A 510 -16.76 24.67 -37.27
CA GLU A 510 -16.70 25.37 -38.56
C GLU A 510 -15.52 26.36 -38.66
N GLU A 511 -15.23 27.08 -37.57
CA GLU A 511 -14.11 28.02 -37.50
C GLU A 511 -12.77 27.27 -37.53
N LEU A 512 -12.64 26.22 -36.74
CA LEU A 512 -11.40 25.41 -36.66
C LEU A 512 -11.11 24.66 -37.94
N LEU A 513 -12.12 24.20 -38.69
CA LEU A 513 -11.91 23.63 -40.01
C LEU A 513 -11.27 24.63 -41.02
N LYS A 514 -11.52 25.92 -40.86
CA LYS A 514 -10.97 26.96 -41.70
C LYS A 514 -9.59 27.44 -41.22
N THR A 515 -9.39 27.52 -39.89
CA THR A 515 -8.26 28.23 -39.30
C THR A 515 -7.18 27.30 -38.70
N ASN A 516 -7.56 26.08 -38.29
CA ASN A 516 -6.65 25.18 -37.60
C ASN A 516 -6.27 23.95 -38.43
N ALA A 517 -4.97 23.80 -38.70
CA ALA A 517 -4.48 22.72 -39.55
C ALA A 517 -4.60 21.35 -38.85
N ILE A 518 -4.33 21.27 -37.52
CA ILE A 518 -4.39 20.02 -36.74
C ILE A 518 -5.83 19.52 -36.69
N TYR A 519 -6.80 20.40 -36.40
CA TYR A 519 -8.21 20.04 -36.38
C TYR A 519 -8.69 19.53 -37.73
N ARG A 520 -8.30 20.20 -38.79
CA ARG A 520 -8.67 19.81 -40.16
C ARG A 520 -8.09 18.45 -40.55
N GLU A 521 -6.82 18.19 -40.24
CA GLU A 521 -6.17 16.91 -40.50
C GLU A 521 -6.89 15.75 -39.78
N VAL A 522 -7.19 15.92 -38.51
CA VAL A 522 -7.93 14.91 -37.70
C VAL A 522 -9.33 14.70 -38.25
N TYR A 523 -10.05 15.79 -38.62
CA TYR A 523 -11.38 15.73 -39.21
C TYR A 523 -11.38 14.96 -40.54
N GLU A 524 -10.49 15.35 -41.45
CA GLU A 524 -10.40 14.70 -42.76
C GLU A 524 -10.00 13.23 -42.69
N SER A 525 -9.09 12.88 -41.76
CA SER A 525 -8.68 11.49 -41.55
C SER A 525 -9.81 10.59 -41.06
N GLN A 526 -10.68 11.14 -40.19
CA GLN A 526 -11.81 10.37 -39.63
C GLN A 526 -13.02 10.33 -40.58
N VAL A 527 -13.30 11.39 -41.31
CA VAL A 527 -14.41 11.44 -42.28
C VAL A 527 -14.09 10.62 -43.54
N LYS A 528 -12.85 10.69 -44.06
CA LYS A 528 -12.43 9.89 -45.22
C LYS A 528 -12.28 8.41 -44.90
N GLY A 529 -11.79 8.07 -43.69
CA GLY A 529 -11.69 6.68 -43.26
C GLY A 529 -13.04 6.00 -43.02
N GLY A 530 -14.11 6.77 -42.76
CA GLY A 530 -15.47 6.24 -42.65
C GLY A 530 -16.20 6.05 -43.98
N ALA A 531 -15.69 6.62 -45.07
CA ALA A 531 -16.29 6.49 -46.42
C ALA A 531 -15.76 5.30 -47.21
N ASP A 532 -14.65 4.70 -46.78
CA ASP A 532 -14.07 3.51 -47.41
C ASP A 532 -14.56 2.18 -46.80
N ASP A 533 -15.34 2.22 -45.70
CA ASP A 533 -15.90 1.04 -45.00
C ASP A 533 -17.43 0.84 -45.24
N GLU A 534 -18.07 1.59 -46.16
CA GLU A 534 -19.41 1.34 -46.70
C GLU A 534 -19.25 0.74 -48.16
#